data_3b94a36455426ca54737bf103c06b833
#
_entry.id   3b94a36455426ca54737bf103c06b833
#
_cell.length_a   1.000
_cell.length_b   1.000
_cell.length_c   1.000
_cell.angle_alpha   90.00
_cell.angle_beta   90.00
_cell.angle_gamma   90.00
#
_symmetry.space_group_name_H-M   'P 1'
#
loop_
_entity.id
_entity.type
_entity.pdbx_description
1 polymer ?
#
loop_
_entity_poly.entity_id
_entity_poly.type
_entity_poly.pdbx_seq_one_letter_code
_entity_poly.pdbx_strand_id
1 'polypeptide(L)'
;MNKSAHTSVMREENDRIELLSAEVKGGFGREFMIQLGGVVSRATLSVSCLVQPLPGDIVLVSSGLKSCHILAILERVSGPDVSISFEGSAKLTATNGDIEISSNESVEIIGAREVQISTDSISVN
;
A
#
# COMPACT_ATOMS: atom_id res chain seq x y z
N MET A 1 -38.18 -15.83 11.19
CA MET A 1 -37.51 -15.55 10.96
C MET A 1 -37.32 -14.92 10.51
N ASN A 2 -37.42 -14.56 10.53
CA ASN A 2 -36.92 -13.77 10.15
C ASN A 2 -36.43 -13.97 8.83
N LYS A 3 -37.20 -13.82 7.78
CA LYS A 3 -36.78 -14.00 6.56
C LYS A 3 -35.84 -12.98 6.12
N SER A 4 -35.99 -11.74 6.50
CA SER A 4 -35.04 -10.72 6.17
C SER A 4 -33.70 -11.02 6.82
N ALA A 5 -33.74 -11.58 8.01
CA ALA A 5 -32.51 -11.98 8.66
C ALA A 5 -31.86 -13.06 7.86
N HIS A 6 -32.63 -13.98 7.31
CA HIS A 6 -32.08 -15.03 6.51
C HIS A 6 -31.40 -14.48 5.27
N THR A 7 -32.06 -13.57 4.59
CA THR A 7 -31.52 -12.95 3.42
C THR A 7 -30.23 -12.17 3.76
N SER A 8 -30.22 -11.49 4.88
CA SER A 8 -29.04 -10.75 5.32
C SER A 8 -27.86 -11.67 5.55
N VAL A 9 -28.11 -12.83 6.15
CA VAL A 9 -27.03 -13.77 6.40
C VAL A 9 -26.43 -14.26 5.09
N MET A 10 -27.25 -14.59 4.12
CA MET A 10 -26.76 -15.04 2.83
C MET A 10 -25.95 -13.96 2.14
N ARG A 11 -26.42 -12.72 2.22
CA ARG A 11 -25.71 -11.60 1.65
C ARG A 11 -24.38 -11.40 2.33
N GLU A 12 -24.34 -11.56 3.64
CA GLU A 12 -23.11 -11.43 4.39
C GLU A 12 -22.08 -12.45 3.96
N GLU A 13 -22.50 -13.67 3.70
CA GLU A 13 -21.58 -14.69 3.23
C GLU A 13 -21.00 -14.33 1.87
N ASN A 14 -21.83 -13.77 0.99
CA ASN A 14 -21.36 -13.37 -0.33
C ASN A 14 -20.41 -12.21 -0.25
N ASP A 15 -20.55 -11.37 0.77
CA ASP A 15 -19.69 -10.19 0.94
C ASP A 15 -18.53 -10.46 1.87
N ARG A 16 -18.38 -11.69 2.34
CA ARG A 16 -17.33 -12.03 3.29
C ARG A 16 -15.96 -11.78 2.69
N ILE A 17 -15.10 -11.17 3.49
CA ILE A 17 -13.71 -10.93 3.15
C ILE A 17 -12.86 -11.75 4.11
N GLU A 18 -11.89 -12.46 3.55
CA GLU A 18 -10.92 -13.19 4.34
C GLU A 18 -9.58 -12.46 4.30
N LEU A 19 -8.87 -12.48 5.42
CA LEU A 19 -7.53 -11.95 5.50
C LEU A 19 -6.56 -13.12 5.42
N LEU A 20 -5.67 -13.08 4.45
CA LEU A 20 -4.75 -14.18 4.18
C LEU A 20 -3.36 -13.62 3.95
N SER A 21 -2.35 -14.45 4.13
CA SER A 21 -1.01 -14.06 3.73
C SER A 21 -0.71 -14.69 2.37
N ALA A 22 0.07 -13.99 1.57
CA ALA A 22 0.41 -14.45 0.23
C ALA A 22 1.80 -13.98 -0.11
N GLU A 23 2.41 -14.62 -1.10
CA GLU A 23 3.72 -14.23 -1.59
C GLU A 23 3.56 -13.47 -2.90
N VAL A 24 4.25 -12.33 -3.02
CA VAL A 24 4.24 -11.56 -4.26
C VAL A 24 5.14 -12.24 -5.27
N LYS A 25 4.61 -12.50 -6.46
CA LYS A 25 5.37 -13.12 -7.54
C LYS A 25 5.88 -12.09 -8.53
N GLY A 26 5.21 -10.97 -8.67
CA GLY A 26 5.61 -9.90 -9.56
C GLY A 26 4.50 -8.91 -9.74
N GLY A 27 4.75 -7.88 -10.54
CA GLY A 27 3.79 -6.85 -10.83
C GLY A 27 4.42 -5.48 -10.78
N PHE A 28 3.63 -4.47 -11.04
CA PHE A 28 4.08 -3.09 -10.96
C PHE A 28 2.85 -2.20 -10.84
N GLY A 29 3.10 -0.96 -10.41
CA GLY A 29 2.01 -0.02 -10.21
C GLY A 29 1.10 -0.50 -9.11
N ARG A 30 -0.13 -0.79 -9.46
CA ARG A 30 -1.13 -1.24 -8.48
C ARG A 30 -1.57 -2.68 -8.69
N GLU A 31 -1.08 -3.34 -9.74
CA GLU A 31 -1.51 -4.70 -10.06
C GLU A 31 -0.38 -5.69 -9.85
N PHE A 32 -0.65 -6.72 -9.08
CA PHE A 32 0.35 -7.70 -8.70
C PHE A 32 -0.20 -9.11 -8.85
N MET A 33 0.72 -10.04 -9.10
CA MET A 33 0.42 -11.46 -9.05
C MET A 33 0.90 -11.98 -7.71
N ILE A 34 0.04 -12.67 -6.99
CA ILE A 34 0.34 -13.22 -5.68
C ILE A 34 0.04 -14.70 -5.67
N GLN A 35 0.71 -15.41 -4.80
CA GLN A 35 0.47 -16.84 -4.60
C GLN A 35 -0.22 -17.05 -3.26
N LEU A 36 -1.45 -17.56 -3.34
CA LEU A 36 -2.26 -17.92 -2.19
C LEU A 36 -2.31 -19.44 -2.15
N GLY A 37 -1.56 -20.06 -1.24
CA GLY A 37 -1.44 -21.51 -1.23
C GLY A 37 -0.86 -21.98 -2.54
N GLY A 38 -1.56 -22.85 -3.24
CA GLY A 38 -1.09 -23.38 -4.51
C GLY A 38 -1.58 -22.62 -5.74
N VAL A 39 -2.26 -21.48 -5.54
CA VAL A 39 -2.92 -20.78 -6.65
C VAL A 39 -2.33 -19.39 -6.80
N VAL A 40 -2.06 -19.02 -8.06
CA VAL A 40 -1.59 -17.67 -8.38
C VAL A 40 -2.81 -16.83 -8.77
N SER A 41 -2.95 -15.69 -8.16
CA SER A 41 -4.09 -14.78 -8.35
C SER A 41 -3.60 -13.37 -8.56
N ARG A 42 -4.47 -12.55 -9.13
CA ARG A 42 -4.20 -11.13 -9.28
C ARG A 42 -4.69 -10.39 -8.04
N ALA A 43 -3.92 -9.42 -7.60
CA ALA A 43 -4.30 -8.57 -6.48
C ALA A 43 -4.00 -7.12 -6.80
N THR A 44 -4.85 -6.23 -6.32
CA THR A 44 -4.67 -4.80 -6.49
C THR A 44 -4.11 -4.23 -5.20
N LEU A 45 -3.12 -3.36 -5.32
CA LEU A 45 -2.55 -2.68 -4.16
C LEU A 45 -3.59 -1.74 -3.58
N SER A 46 -3.86 -1.83 -2.29
CA SER A 46 -4.82 -0.92 -1.67
C SER A 46 -4.26 0.50 -1.65
N VAL A 47 -5.15 1.47 -1.67
CA VAL A 47 -4.75 2.88 -1.73
C VAL A 47 -3.89 3.25 -0.53
N SER A 48 -4.16 2.68 0.63
CA SER A 48 -3.43 3.04 1.84
C SER A 48 -2.12 2.27 2.01
N CYS A 49 -1.85 1.27 1.19
CA CYS A 49 -0.57 0.58 1.24
C CYS A 49 0.41 1.37 0.39
N LEU A 50 1.18 2.22 1.03
CA LEU A 50 2.05 3.16 0.33
C LEU A 50 3.37 2.54 -0.10
N VAL A 51 3.80 1.49 0.59
CA VAL A 51 5.05 0.83 0.28
C VAL A 51 4.86 -0.09 -0.92
N GLN A 52 5.77 0.01 -1.89
CA GLN A 52 5.68 -0.77 -3.12
C GLN A 52 6.09 -2.22 -2.86
N PRO A 53 5.24 -3.20 -3.17
CA PRO A 53 5.61 -4.60 -3.02
C PRO A 53 6.70 -5.01 -4.00
N LEU A 54 7.54 -5.95 -3.59
CA LEU A 54 8.59 -6.52 -4.42
C LEU A 54 8.43 -8.03 -4.48
N PRO A 55 8.92 -8.67 -5.56
CA PRO A 55 8.84 -10.13 -5.64
C PRO A 55 9.47 -10.79 -4.42
N GLY A 56 8.79 -11.78 -3.88
CA GLY A 56 9.23 -12.48 -2.68
C GLY A 56 8.66 -11.92 -1.39
N ASP A 57 8.06 -10.73 -1.43
CA ASP A 57 7.43 -10.17 -0.24
C ASP A 57 6.28 -11.04 0.22
N ILE A 58 6.15 -11.18 1.53
CA ILE A 58 4.96 -11.79 2.13
C ILE A 58 4.04 -10.64 2.52
N VAL A 59 2.82 -10.69 2.00
CA VAL A 59 1.87 -9.60 2.15
C VAL A 59 0.59 -10.08 2.80
N LEU A 60 -0.11 -9.17 3.45
CA LEU A 60 -1.44 -9.41 3.96
C LEU A 60 -2.42 -9.00 2.87
N VAL A 61 -3.31 -9.91 2.51
CA VAL A 61 -4.30 -9.62 1.47
C VAL A 61 -5.70 -9.80 2.01
N SER A 62 -6.62 -9.00 1.49
CA SER A 62 -8.04 -9.21 1.70
C SER A 62 -8.57 -9.87 0.43
N SER A 63 -9.24 -11.00 0.60
CA SER A 63 -9.77 -11.76 -0.52
C SER A 63 -11.27 -11.88 -0.38
N GLY A 64 -12.00 -11.36 -1.35
CA GLY A 64 -13.44 -11.47 -1.44
C GLY A 64 -13.83 -12.15 -2.73
N LEU A 65 -15.11 -12.20 -3.00
CA LEU A 65 -15.59 -12.87 -4.20
C LEU A 65 -15.14 -12.19 -5.48
N LYS A 66 -15.08 -10.89 -5.47
CA LYS A 66 -14.83 -10.14 -6.70
C LYS A 66 -13.49 -9.43 -6.73
N SER A 67 -12.80 -9.36 -5.62
CA SER A 67 -11.58 -8.57 -5.56
C SER A 67 -10.63 -9.10 -4.52
N CYS A 68 -9.37 -8.85 -4.75
CA CYS A 68 -8.30 -9.20 -3.83
C CYS A 68 -7.38 -8.00 -3.74
N HIS A 69 -7.09 -7.55 -2.52
CA HIS A 69 -6.27 -6.37 -2.31
C HIS A 69 -5.10 -6.68 -1.41
N ILE A 70 -3.94 -6.11 -1.76
CA ILE A 70 -2.79 -6.14 -0.88
C ILE A 70 -2.94 -5.00 0.10
N LEU A 71 -3.00 -5.32 1.39
CA LEU A 71 -3.21 -4.33 2.44
C LEU A 71 -1.91 -3.89 3.09
N ALA A 72 -0.95 -4.77 3.21
CA ALA A 72 0.30 -4.48 3.91
C ALA A 72 1.37 -5.48 3.51
N ILE A 73 2.61 -5.06 3.61
CA ILE A 73 3.76 -5.93 3.43
C ILE A 73 4.17 -6.39 4.83
N LEU A 74 4.21 -7.70 5.04
CA LEU A 74 4.52 -8.27 6.34
C LEU A 74 5.99 -8.61 6.48
N GLU A 75 6.59 -9.18 5.43
CA GLU A 75 7.99 -9.60 5.45
C GLU A 75 8.61 -9.36 4.09
N ARG A 76 9.89 -9.05 4.08
CA ARG A 76 10.63 -8.79 2.86
C ARG A 76 11.95 -9.54 2.90
N VAL A 77 12.21 -10.33 1.87
CA VAL A 77 13.46 -11.09 1.78
C VAL A 77 14.49 -10.40 0.90
N SER A 78 14.07 -9.44 0.08
CA SER A 78 14.97 -8.78 -0.87
C SER A 78 15.83 -7.69 -0.24
N GLY A 79 15.64 -7.39 1.03
CA GLY A 79 16.42 -6.37 1.72
C GLY A 79 15.52 -5.34 2.38
N PRO A 80 16.09 -4.38 3.11
CA PRO A 80 15.31 -3.44 3.90
C PRO A 80 14.84 -2.20 3.14
N ASP A 81 15.15 -2.09 1.87
CA ASP A 81 14.81 -0.88 1.11
C ASP A 81 13.31 -0.72 0.94
N VAL A 82 12.86 0.53 1.01
CA VAL A 82 11.44 0.86 0.92
C VAL A 82 11.25 1.93 -0.14
N SER A 83 10.26 1.73 -1.00
CA SER A 83 9.87 2.72 -1.99
C SER A 83 8.41 3.06 -1.82
N ILE A 84 8.10 4.36 -1.83
CA ILE A 84 6.73 4.86 -1.71
C ILE A 84 6.42 5.65 -2.99
N SER A 85 5.36 5.26 -3.68
CA SER A 85 4.99 5.87 -4.96
C SER A 85 3.52 6.23 -4.98
N PHE A 86 3.21 7.32 -5.65
CA PHE A 86 1.84 7.78 -5.85
C PHE A 86 1.60 7.95 -7.34
N GLU A 87 0.44 7.51 -7.81
CA GLU A 87 0.09 7.67 -9.22
C GLU A 87 -0.37 9.09 -9.52
N GLY A 88 -0.92 9.77 -8.56
CA GLY A 88 -1.38 11.14 -8.70
C GLY A 88 -0.54 12.07 -7.85
N SER A 89 -1.13 13.17 -7.45
CA SER A 89 -0.47 14.13 -6.59
C SER A 89 -0.39 13.61 -5.17
N ALA A 90 0.67 13.98 -4.47
CA ALA A 90 0.85 13.65 -3.07
C ALA A 90 1.04 14.93 -2.27
N LYS A 91 0.47 14.97 -1.09
CA LYS A 91 0.59 16.13 -0.20
C LYS A 91 0.86 15.64 1.20
N LEU A 92 1.83 16.27 1.87
CA LEU A 92 2.15 15.98 3.25
C LEU A 92 2.04 17.27 4.03
N THR A 93 1.17 17.31 5.04
CA THR A 93 0.87 18.51 5.80
C THR A 93 0.81 18.20 7.28
N ALA A 94 1.46 19.02 8.09
CA ALA A 94 1.27 19.00 9.54
C ALA A 94 0.54 20.28 9.93
N THR A 95 -0.62 20.14 10.57
CA THR A 95 -1.44 21.32 10.88
C THR A 95 -1.05 21.99 12.19
N ASN A 96 -0.53 21.24 13.14
CA ASN A 96 -0.19 21.78 14.45
C ASN A 96 1.18 21.33 14.95
N GLY A 97 2.08 21.00 14.06
CA GLY A 97 3.40 20.55 14.44
C GLY A 97 4.36 20.68 13.29
N ASP A 98 5.46 19.99 13.38
CA ASP A 98 6.55 20.06 12.42
C ASP A 98 6.56 18.83 11.52
N ILE A 99 7.18 18.98 10.36
CA ILE A 99 7.54 17.84 9.51
C ILE A 99 9.06 17.81 9.48
N GLU A 100 9.61 16.65 9.82
CA GLU A 100 11.05 16.47 9.83
C GLU A 100 11.43 15.37 8.86
N ILE A 101 12.43 15.63 8.02
CA ILE A 101 12.99 14.64 7.10
C ILE A 101 14.47 14.60 7.35
N SER A 102 14.98 13.44 7.76
CA SER A 102 16.39 13.32 8.12
C SER A 102 16.97 12.02 7.63
N SER A 103 18.28 12.01 7.41
CA SER A 103 19.01 10.84 6.96
C SER A 103 20.42 10.92 7.52
N ASN A 104 21.02 9.77 7.82
CA ASN A 104 22.41 9.74 8.24
C ASN A 104 23.38 9.99 7.11
N GLU A 105 22.92 9.92 5.86
CA GLU A 105 23.79 10.12 4.71
C GLU A 105 23.38 11.34 3.92
N SER A 106 22.31 11.27 3.16
CA SER A 106 21.90 12.43 2.37
C SER A 106 20.38 12.42 2.16
N VAL A 107 19.84 13.59 1.91
CA VAL A 107 18.44 13.78 1.50
C VAL A 107 18.48 14.46 0.16
N GLU A 108 17.78 13.86 -0.82
CA GLU A 108 17.76 14.38 -2.18
C GLU A 108 16.33 14.75 -2.56
N ILE A 109 16.18 15.95 -3.11
CA ILE A 109 14.87 16.45 -3.55
C ILE A 109 14.97 16.83 -5.01
N ILE A 110 14.18 16.18 -5.85
CA ILE A 110 14.24 16.38 -7.30
C ILE A 110 12.87 16.77 -7.81
N GLY A 111 12.81 17.88 -8.54
CA GLY A 111 11.60 18.27 -9.26
C GLY A 111 11.97 18.40 -10.74
N ALA A 112 11.20 17.74 -11.60
CA ALA A 112 11.50 17.77 -13.03
C ALA A 112 11.31 19.16 -13.63
N ARG A 113 10.42 19.95 -13.06
CA ARG A 113 10.13 21.30 -13.55
C ARG A 113 10.66 22.36 -12.61
N GLU A 114 10.39 22.20 -11.33
CA GLU A 114 10.89 23.13 -10.32
C GLU A 114 10.75 22.51 -8.93
N VAL A 115 11.53 23.03 -8.00
CA VAL A 115 11.38 22.81 -6.57
C VAL A 115 11.14 24.18 -5.96
N GLN A 116 10.03 24.32 -5.24
CA GLN A 116 9.63 25.61 -4.68
C GLN A 116 9.62 25.53 -3.16
N ILE A 117 10.28 26.49 -2.53
CA ILE A 117 10.31 26.58 -1.07
C ILE A 117 9.81 27.96 -0.69
N SER A 118 8.73 28.00 0.10
CA SER A 118 8.16 29.26 0.56
C SER A 118 8.23 29.29 2.08
N THR A 119 8.95 30.25 2.61
CA THR A 119 9.14 30.34 4.05
C THR A 119 9.63 31.75 4.40
N ASP A 120 9.53 32.12 5.67
CA ASP A 120 10.08 33.37 6.15
C ASP A 120 11.61 33.31 6.21
N SER A 121 12.17 32.13 6.43
CA SER A 121 13.62 31.99 6.49
C SER A 121 14.04 30.58 6.11
N ILE A 122 15.22 30.46 5.53
CA ILE A 122 15.83 29.18 5.19
C ILE A 122 17.21 29.17 5.85
N SER A 123 17.50 28.06 6.54
CA SER A 123 18.80 27.88 7.16
C SER A 123 19.48 26.66 6.52
N VAL A 124 20.70 26.83 6.06
CA VAL A 124 21.49 25.77 5.45
C VAL A 124 22.83 25.73 6.16
N ASN A 125 23.16 24.55 6.69
CA ASN A 125 24.40 24.36 7.45
C ASN A 125 25.41 23.54 6.66
#